data_5a065b5f102118b2ca6b189a7fc3362b
#
_entry.id   5a065b5f102118b2ca6b189a7fc3362b
#
_cell.length_a   1.000
_cell.length_b   1.000
_cell.length_c   1.000
_cell.angle_alpha   90.00
_cell.angle_beta   90.00
_cell.angle_gamma   90.00
#
_symmetry.space_group_name_H-M   'P 1'
#
loop_
_entity.id
_entity.type
_entity.pdbx_description
1 polymer ?
#
loop_
_entity_poly.entity_id
_entity_poly.type
_entity_poly.pdbx_seq_one_letter_code
_entity_poly.pdbx_strand_id
1 'polypeptide(L)'
;MAPDCVGPEVEALAKTLQPGEVLMLENTRFHAGEEKNDPELAKQMASLADVYVNDAFGSAHRAHASTEGIARFLPAVSGFLMEQELEYLGRAVANPEHPYIAILGGAKISDKILVVETLLAKCDKLIIGGGMANTFLAAKGLNMQDSLVEEASLETAKAIMANSGDKLVLPVDAVIADKFEAEANSQVVAVEEIPAGWRMLDVGPKTLELYKRELSGAKLIVWNGPVGVFEMPKFAEGTFALAKLLAESGATTVIGGGDSASAVKKAGVAKQMTHVSTGGGASLEFLEGKELPGVAALNDK
;
A
#
# COMPACT_ATOMS: atom_id res chain seq x y z
N MET A 1 -25.36 -15.83 12.88
CA MET A 1 -25.22 -15.24 11.55
C MET A 1 -26.62 -15.12 10.98
N ALA A 2 -26.95 -13.94 10.41
CA ALA A 2 -28.23 -13.72 9.73
C ALA A 2 -28.21 -14.34 8.32
N PRO A 3 -29.37 -14.67 7.73
CA PRO A 3 -29.46 -15.24 6.39
C PRO A 3 -29.23 -14.23 5.27
N ASP A 4 -29.29 -12.93 5.57
CA ASP A 4 -29.06 -11.81 4.66
C ASP A 4 -28.48 -10.60 5.42
N CYS A 5 -28.18 -9.51 4.74
CA CYS A 5 -27.78 -8.24 5.36
C CYS A 5 -28.95 -7.25 5.55
N VAL A 6 -30.10 -7.51 4.97
CA VAL A 6 -31.36 -6.71 5.07
C VAL A 6 -32.59 -7.60 5.05
N GLY A 7 -33.75 -7.02 5.29
CA GLY A 7 -35.04 -7.67 5.16
C GLY A 7 -35.71 -8.03 6.49
N PRO A 8 -36.99 -8.45 6.47
CA PRO A 8 -37.81 -8.62 7.67
C PRO A 8 -37.26 -9.61 8.70
N GLU A 9 -36.62 -10.68 8.26
CA GLU A 9 -36.03 -11.68 9.15
C GLU A 9 -34.79 -11.08 9.86
N VAL A 10 -33.93 -10.33 9.16
CA VAL A 10 -32.77 -9.66 9.72
C VAL A 10 -33.18 -8.58 10.72
N GLU A 11 -34.23 -7.80 10.40
CA GLU A 11 -34.80 -6.81 11.30
C GLU A 11 -35.35 -7.45 12.59
N ALA A 12 -36.02 -8.60 12.47
CA ALA A 12 -36.54 -9.32 13.62
C ALA A 12 -35.36 -9.82 14.52
N LEU A 13 -34.32 -10.37 13.92
CA LEU A 13 -33.12 -10.78 14.65
C LEU A 13 -32.43 -9.61 15.33
N ALA A 14 -32.24 -8.47 14.64
CA ALA A 14 -31.61 -7.28 15.20
C ALA A 14 -32.38 -6.74 16.42
N LYS A 15 -33.74 -6.72 16.36
CA LYS A 15 -34.61 -6.28 17.49
C LYS A 15 -34.58 -7.20 18.72
N THR A 16 -34.13 -8.43 18.56
CA THR A 16 -34.04 -9.40 19.69
C THR A 16 -32.72 -9.40 20.40
N LEU A 17 -31.69 -8.71 19.86
CA LEU A 17 -30.37 -8.61 20.45
C LEU A 17 -30.40 -8.04 21.86
N GLN A 18 -29.73 -8.70 22.79
CA GLN A 18 -29.54 -8.24 24.14
C GLN A 18 -28.15 -7.60 24.31
N PRO A 19 -27.92 -6.76 25.32
CA PRO A 19 -26.61 -6.18 25.59
C PRO A 19 -25.51 -7.23 25.66
N GLY A 20 -24.46 -7.05 24.86
CA GLY A 20 -23.33 -7.98 24.74
C GLY A 20 -23.49 -9.03 23.65
N GLU A 21 -24.65 -9.15 23.01
CA GLU A 21 -24.84 -10.06 21.88
C GLU A 21 -24.37 -9.43 20.56
N VAL A 22 -23.96 -10.28 19.60
CA VAL A 22 -23.47 -9.89 18.28
C VAL A 22 -24.24 -10.63 17.21
N LEU A 23 -24.76 -9.92 16.22
CA LEU A 23 -25.35 -10.45 15.01
C LEU A 23 -24.41 -10.21 13.82
N MET A 24 -23.88 -11.28 13.23
CA MET A 24 -23.14 -11.21 11.97
C MET A 24 -24.15 -11.23 10.82
N LEU A 25 -24.09 -10.23 9.94
CA LEU A 25 -24.88 -10.18 8.72
C LEU A 25 -24.22 -10.96 7.58
N GLU A 26 -24.98 -11.28 6.55
CA GLU A 26 -24.45 -11.92 5.34
C GLU A 26 -23.70 -10.90 4.48
N ASN A 27 -22.97 -11.39 3.49
CA ASN A 27 -22.16 -10.59 2.58
C ASN A 27 -23.02 -9.54 1.83
N THR A 28 -22.74 -8.26 2.10
CA THR A 28 -23.44 -7.13 1.49
C THR A 28 -23.35 -7.13 -0.04
N ARG A 29 -22.28 -7.68 -0.62
CA ARG A 29 -22.07 -7.74 -2.07
C ARG A 29 -22.93 -8.79 -2.79
N PHE A 30 -23.71 -9.58 -2.08
CA PHE A 30 -24.75 -10.39 -2.70
C PHE A 30 -25.90 -9.52 -3.24
N HIS A 31 -26.00 -8.29 -2.77
CA HIS A 31 -26.93 -7.29 -3.31
C HIS A 31 -26.27 -6.43 -4.38
N ALA A 32 -26.85 -6.37 -5.57
CA ALA A 32 -26.34 -5.57 -6.69
C ALA A 32 -26.32 -4.04 -6.39
N GLY A 33 -27.10 -3.60 -5.39
CA GLY A 33 -27.14 -2.21 -4.93
C GLY A 33 -25.94 -1.79 -4.09
N GLU A 34 -25.16 -2.74 -3.51
CA GLU A 34 -24.04 -2.44 -2.64
C GLU A 34 -22.98 -1.58 -3.35
N GLU A 35 -22.42 -2.07 -4.44
CA GLU A 35 -21.37 -1.37 -5.17
C GLU A 35 -21.89 -0.13 -5.94
N LYS A 36 -23.21 0.00 -6.12
CA LYS A 36 -23.86 1.15 -6.75
C LYS A 36 -24.22 2.25 -5.74
N ASN A 37 -23.92 2.04 -4.48
CA ASN A 37 -24.30 2.94 -3.39
C ASN A 37 -25.84 3.21 -3.38
N ASP A 38 -26.62 2.14 -3.53
CA ASP A 38 -28.07 2.23 -3.59
C ASP A 38 -28.66 2.77 -2.28
N PRO A 39 -29.42 3.89 -2.31
CA PRO A 39 -29.91 4.53 -1.11
C PRO A 39 -30.97 3.71 -0.36
N GLU A 40 -31.74 2.87 -1.05
CA GLU A 40 -32.74 2.03 -0.39
C GLU A 40 -32.08 0.87 0.35
N LEU A 41 -31.03 0.25 -0.23
CA LEU A 41 -30.24 -0.75 0.46
C LEU A 41 -29.52 -0.14 1.69
N ALA A 42 -28.93 1.04 1.53
CA ALA A 42 -28.26 1.75 2.63
C ALA A 42 -29.25 2.09 3.76
N LYS A 43 -30.46 2.56 3.43
CA LYS A 43 -31.52 2.86 4.40
C LYS A 43 -32.01 1.61 5.13
N GLN A 44 -32.16 0.48 4.42
CA GLN A 44 -32.54 -0.79 5.05
C GLN A 44 -31.47 -1.27 6.05
N MET A 45 -30.18 -1.21 5.68
CA MET A 45 -29.09 -1.52 6.60
C MET A 45 -29.10 -0.57 7.82
N ALA A 46 -29.29 0.72 7.59
CA ALA A 46 -29.35 1.74 8.65
C ALA A 46 -30.51 1.50 9.65
N SER A 47 -31.61 0.90 9.21
CA SER A 47 -32.74 0.60 10.10
C SER A 47 -32.46 -0.47 11.16
N LEU A 48 -31.33 -1.16 11.07
CA LEU A 48 -30.92 -2.23 11.99
C LEU A 48 -30.22 -1.71 13.25
N ALA A 49 -29.78 -0.43 13.28
CA ALA A 49 -28.96 0.12 14.37
C ALA A 49 -29.25 1.60 14.61
N ASP A 50 -28.74 2.14 15.72
CA ASP A 50 -28.86 3.56 16.10
C ASP A 50 -27.61 4.37 15.74
N VAL A 51 -26.46 3.72 15.54
CA VAL A 51 -25.17 4.32 15.21
C VAL A 51 -24.44 3.44 14.22
N TYR A 52 -23.83 4.06 13.24
CA TYR A 52 -22.93 3.41 12.28
C TYR A 52 -21.46 3.64 12.69
N VAL A 53 -20.70 2.56 12.79
CA VAL A 53 -19.26 2.59 13.03
C VAL A 53 -18.54 2.05 11.82
N ASN A 54 -17.76 2.88 11.13
CA ASN A 54 -16.89 2.41 10.06
C ASN A 54 -15.51 2.06 10.61
N ASP A 55 -15.20 0.78 10.63
CA ASP A 55 -13.88 0.25 11.06
C ASP A 55 -13.21 -0.58 9.94
N ALA A 56 -13.63 -0.36 8.69
CA ALA A 56 -13.20 -1.08 7.50
C ALA A 56 -12.41 -0.17 6.55
N PHE A 57 -11.21 0.25 6.95
CA PHE A 57 -10.35 1.15 6.17
C PHE A 57 -10.06 0.61 4.77
N GLY A 58 -9.88 -0.72 4.62
CA GLY A 58 -9.60 -1.34 3.32
C GLY A 58 -10.67 -1.12 2.24
N SER A 59 -11.92 -0.80 2.63
CA SER A 59 -13.01 -0.47 1.71
C SER A 59 -13.38 1.02 1.68
N ALA A 60 -12.73 1.86 2.51
CA ALA A 60 -13.08 3.27 2.66
C ALA A 60 -12.86 4.12 1.40
N HIS A 61 -12.05 3.66 0.44
CA HIS A 61 -11.84 4.32 -0.85
C HIS A 61 -13.00 4.13 -1.85
N ARG A 62 -14.05 3.39 -1.46
CA ARG A 62 -15.20 3.09 -2.32
C ARG A 62 -16.47 3.66 -1.70
N ALA A 63 -17.24 4.42 -2.50
CA ALA A 63 -18.56 4.89 -2.13
C ALA A 63 -19.59 3.78 -2.36
N HIS A 64 -19.71 2.83 -1.41
CA HIS A 64 -20.67 1.74 -1.43
C HIS A 64 -21.80 1.97 -0.41
N ALA A 65 -22.92 1.26 -0.55
CA ALA A 65 -24.07 1.41 0.35
C ALA A 65 -23.70 1.16 1.82
N SER A 66 -22.86 0.15 2.10
CA SER A 66 -22.43 -0.21 3.45
C SER A 66 -21.28 0.64 4.00
N THR A 67 -20.59 1.44 3.18
CA THR A 67 -19.43 2.24 3.60
C THR A 67 -19.70 3.74 3.66
N GLU A 68 -20.35 4.30 2.62
CA GLU A 68 -20.67 5.72 2.52
C GLU A 68 -22.18 5.96 2.63
N GLY A 69 -23.00 5.18 1.89
CA GLY A 69 -24.44 5.39 1.81
C GLY A 69 -25.14 5.34 3.17
N ILE A 70 -24.80 4.35 3.99
CA ILE A 70 -25.40 4.15 5.34
C ILE A 70 -25.15 5.34 6.27
N ALA A 71 -24.01 6.03 6.15
CA ALA A 71 -23.67 7.18 6.96
C ALA A 71 -24.61 8.39 6.77
N ARG A 72 -25.41 8.39 5.70
CA ARG A 72 -26.41 9.43 5.44
C ARG A 72 -27.67 9.29 6.30
N PHE A 73 -27.87 8.14 6.94
CA PHE A 73 -29.10 7.79 7.65
C PHE A 73 -28.90 7.63 9.16
N LEU A 74 -27.65 7.55 9.63
CA LEU A 74 -27.30 7.35 11.04
C LEU A 74 -26.17 8.29 11.44
N PRO A 75 -26.02 8.63 12.74
CA PRO A 75 -24.77 9.13 13.27
C PRO A 75 -23.64 8.15 12.89
N ALA A 76 -22.60 8.66 12.23
CA ALA A 76 -21.53 7.85 11.64
C ALA A 76 -20.18 8.23 12.28
N VAL A 77 -19.48 7.26 12.84
CA VAL A 77 -18.19 7.48 13.51
C VAL A 77 -17.13 6.49 13.03
N SER A 78 -15.85 6.86 13.20
CA SER A 78 -14.75 5.93 12.97
C SER A 78 -14.64 4.89 14.08
N GLY A 79 -14.29 3.65 13.73
CA GLY A 79 -13.79 2.67 14.68
C GLY A 79 -12.30 2.86 14.96
N PHE A 80 -11.76 2.10 15.90
CA PHE A 80 -10.36 2.23 16.34
C PHE A 80 -9.34 1.86 15.27
N LEU A 81 -9.63 0.88 14.42
CA LEU A 81 -8.74 0.54 13.30
C LEU A 81 -8.69 1.70 12.30
N MET A 82 -9.84 2.24 11.94
CA MET A 82 -9.95 3.41 11.06
C MET A 82 -9.20 4.62 11.66
N GLU A 83 -9.35 4.88 12.95
CA GLU A 83 -8.64 5.97 13.63
C GLU A 83 -7.13 5.80 13.57
N GLN A 84 -6.60 4.59 13.78
CA GLN A 84 -5.17 4.29 13.65
C GLN A 84 -4.66 4.50 12.22
N GLU A 85 -5.40 4.01 11.23
CA GLU A 85 -5.02 4.20 9.82
C GLU A 85 -4.94 5.69 9.46
N LEU A 86 -5.94 6.47 9.86
CA LEU A 86 -5.99 7.91 9.63
C LEU A 86 -4.88 8.65 10.38
N GLU A 87 -4.53 8.23 11.60
CA GLU A 87 -3.44 8.81 12.35
C GLU A 87 -2.09 8.59 11.66
N TYR A 88 -1.73 7.34 11.36
CA TYR A 88 -0.40 7.02 10.84
C TYR A 88 -0.21 7.42 9.38
N LEU A 89 -1.17 7.14 8.51
CA LEU A 89 -1.12 7.57 7.11
C LEU A 89 -1.30 9.09 7.00
N GLY A 90 -2.14 9.68 7.85
CA GLY A 90 -2.37 11.12 7.89
C GLY A 90 -1.10 11.90 8.21
N ARG A 91 -0.24 11.42 9.11
CA ARG A 91 1.07 12.03 9.38
C ARG A 91 1.94 12.07 8.13
N ALA A 92 1.94 11.00 7.34
CA ALA A 92 2.72 10.93 6.10
C ALA A 92 2.24 11.92 5.02
N VAL A 93 0.95 12.25 5.00
CA VAL A 93 0.33 13.09 3.96
C VAL A 93 0.22 14.55 4.40
N ALA A 94 -0.20 14.83 5.64
CA ALA A 94 -0.53 16.20 6.07
C ALA A 94 0.69 16.97 6.61
N ASN A 95 1.44 16.39 7.55
CA ASN A 95 2.56 17.06 8.21
C ASN A 95 3.62 16.03 8.64
N PRO A 96 4.42 15.50 7.70
CA PRO A 96 5.41 14.47 8.00
C PRO A 96 6.55 15.00 8.86
N GLU A 97 7.06 14.17 9.76
CA GLU A 97 8.30 14.41 10.48
C GLU A 97 9.50 14.15 9.57
N HIS A 98 10.47 15.05 9.57
CA HIS A 98 11.69 14.95 8.75
C HIS A 98 12.92 14.51 9.57
N PRO A 99 13.87 13.77 8.98
CA PRO A 99 13.89 13.29 7.59
C PRO A 99 12.81 12.27 7.29
N TYR A 100 12.07 12.48 6.23
CA TYR A 100 11.02 11.60 5.72
C TYR A 100 11.51 10.83 4.50
N ILE A 101 11.56 9.51 4.60
CA ILE A 101 11.96 8.61 3.52
C ILE A 101 10.75 7.83 3.04
N ALA A 102 10.46 7.91 1.76
CA ALA A 102 9.44 7.09 1.13
C ALA A 102 10.10 5.96 0.32
N ILE A 103 9.48 4.78 0.33
CA ILE A 103 9.95 3.61 -0.41
C ILE A 103 8.79 3.09 -1.24
N LEU A 104 8.95 3.06 -2.55
CA LEU A 104 7.98 2.51 -3.47
C LEU A 104 8.59 1.37 -4.28
N GLY A 105 7.88 0.26 -4.33
CA GLY A 105 8.22 -0.89 -5.15
C GLY A 105 7.01 -1.42 -5.91
N GLY A 106 7.15 -2.61 -6.48
CA GLY A 106 6.13 -3.25 -7.28
C GLY A 106 6.48 -3.25 -8.77
N ALA A 107 5.52 -3.68 -9.62
CA ALA A 107 5.80 -3.99 -11.01
C ALA A 107 5.80 -2.76 -11.93
N LYS A 108 4.84 -1.83 -11.77
CA LYS A 108 4.54 -0.77 -12.73
C LYS A 108 4.54 0.62 -12.12
N ILE A 109 5.07 1.60 -12.87
CA ILE A 109 4.98 3.02 -12.54
C ILE A 109 3.55 3.52 -12.74
N SER A 110 2.89 3.13 -13.84
CA SER A 110 1.55 3.61 -14.21
C SER A 110 0.52 3.48 -13.08
N ASP A 111 0.64 2.42 -12.28
CA ASP A 111 -0.26 2.17 -11.15
C ASP A 111 0.00 3.11 -9.95
N LYS A 112 1.12 3.86 -9.94
CA LYS A 112 1.60 4.62 -8.78
C LYS A 112 2.11 6.04 -9.11
N ILE A 113 1.85 6.56 -10.30
CA ILE A 113 2.35 7.89 -10.72
C ILE A 113 1.97 8.96 -9.70
N LEU A 114 0.69 9.04 -9.33
CA LEU A 114 0.19 10.04 -8.39
C LEU A 114 0.83 9.90 -6.99
N VAL A 115 1.05 8.65 -6.54
CA VAL A 115 1.75 8.40 -5.27
C VAL A 115 3.20 8.89 -5.35
N VAL A 116 3.91 8.57 -6.45
CA VAL A 116 5.30 9.02 -6.67
C VAL A 116 5.39 10.54 -6.60
N GLU A 117 4.52 11.25 -7.34
CA GLU A 117 4.50 12.72 -7.37
C GLU A 117 4.16 13.32 -6.00
N THR A 118 3.13 12.79 -5.33
CA THR A 118 2.71 13.27 -4.01
C THR A 118 3.80 13.06 -2.96
N LEU A 119 4.45 11.89 -2.95
CA LEU A 119 5.51 11.60 -2.01
C LEU A 119 6.78 12.40 -2.30
N LEU A 120 7.18 12.58 -3.57
CA LEU A 120 8.31 13.44 -3.94
C LEU A 120 8.15 14.88 -3.48
N ALA A 121 6.93 15.39 -3.49
CA ALA A 121 6.64 16.75 -2.99
C ALA A 121 6.89 16.88 -1.48
N LYS A 122 6.81 15.79 -0.72
CA LYS A 122 6.81 15.79 0.76
C LYS A 122 8.03 15.12 1.38
N CYS A 123 8.59 14.09 0.77
CA CYS A 123 9.72 13.34 1.33
C CYS A 123 11.07 14.02 1.05
N ASP A 124 12.07 13.67 1.87
CA ASP A 124 13.47 14.07 1.66
C ASP A 124 14.16 13.12 0.68
N LYS A 125 13.81 11.84 0.70
CA LYS A 125 14.28 10.83 -0.27
C LYS A 125 13.14 9.89 -0.65
N LEU A 126 13.14 9.47 -1.92
CA LEU A 126 12.23 8.47 -2.47
C LEU A 126 13.05 7.31 -3.04
N ILE A 127 12.99 6.18 -2.39
CA ILE A 127 13.62 4.93 -2.82
C ILE A 127 12.66 4.21 -3.76
N ILE A 128 13.12 3.85 -4.95
CA ILE A 128 12.35 3.06 -5.92
C ILE A 128 12.97 1.68 -6.07
N GLY A 129 12.16 0.63 -5.94
CA GLY A 129 12.55 -0.77 -6.12
C GLY A 129 11.60 -1.53 -7.04
N GLY A 130 11.83 -2.85 -7.17
CA GLY A 130 11.01 -3.74 -7.98
C GLY A 130 11.06 -3.43 -9.49
N GLY A 131 10.06 -3.89 -10.22
CA GLY A 131 9.92 -3.63 -11.67
C GLY A 131 9.83 -2.13 -12.02
N MET A 132 9.32 -1.32 -11.10
CA MET A 132 9.34 0.14 -11.25
C MET A 132 10.76 0.67 -11.42
N ALA A 133 11.72 0.18 -10.64
CA ALA A 133 13.11 0.60 -10.74
C ALA A 133 13.70 0.30 -12.13
N ASN A 134 13.35 -0.82 -12.72
CA ASN A 134 13.80 -1.17 -14.08
C ASN A 134 13.36 -0.12 -15.11
N THR A 135 12.12 0.37 -14.99
CA THR A 135 11.60 1.40 -15.90
C THR A 135 12.33 2.73 -15.70
N PHE A 136 12.65 3.13 -14.45
CA PHE A 136 13.47 4.31 -14.19
C PHE A 136 14.90 4.15 -14.71
N LEU A 137 15.52 2.98 -14.54
CA LEU A 137 16.86 2.69 -15.04
C LEU A 137 16.90 2.69 -16.59
N ALA A 138 15.88 2.12 -17.24
CA ALA A 138 15.72 2.20 -18.69
C ALA A 138 15.53 3.66 -19.17
N ALA A 139 14.72 4.44 -18.48
CA ALA A 139 14.52 5.86 -18.76
C ALA A 139 15.80 6.69 -18.58
N LYS A 140 16.73 6.26 -17.69
CA LYS A 140 18.09 6.81 -17.55
C LYS A 140 19.02 6.43 -18.70
N GLY A 141 18.60 5.51 -19.57
CA GLY A 141 19.37 5.06 -20.75
C GLY A 141 20.10 3.73 -20.57
N LEU A 142 19.85 3.00 -19.48
CA LEU A 142 20.44 1.68 -19.26
C LEU A 142 19.70 0.60 -20.05
N ASN A 143 20.42 -0.36 -20.57
CA ASN A 143 19.84 -1.52 -21.23
C ASN A 143 19.45 -2.56 -20.17
N MET A 144 18.16 -2.64 -19.86
CA MET A 144 17.62 -3.54 -18.84
C MET A 144 17.39 -4.98 -19.34
N GLN A 145 17.77 -5.27 -20.60
CA GLN A 145 17.67 -6.59 -21.22
C GLN A 145 16.23 -7.17 -21.12
N ASP A 146 16.07 -8.40 -20.60
CA ASP A 146 14.79 -9.08 -20.45
C ASP A 146 14.04 -8.66 -19.15
N SER A 147 14.54 -7.66 -18.42
CA SER A 147 13.87 -7.17 -17.22
C SER A 147 12.52 -6.54 -17.56
N LEU A 148 11.58 -6.60 -16.61
CA LEU A 148 10.28 -5.96 -16.76
C LEU A 148 10.45 -4.44 -16.85
N VAL A 149 10.19 -3.88 -18.04
CA VAL A 149 10.17 -2.43 -18.29
C VAL A 149 8.81 -2.04 -18.83
N GLU A 150 8.23 -0.98 -18.29
CA GLU A 150 6.98 -0.41 -18.77
C GLU A 150 7.28 0.67 -19.84
N GLU A 151 7.39 0.26 -21.10
CA GLU A 151 7.79 1.12 -22.22
C GLU A 151 6.93 2.37 -22.35
N ALA A 152 5.62 2.24 -22.13
CA ALA A 152 4.68 3.36 -22.18
C ALA A 152 4.93 4.43 -21.12
N SER A 153 5.64 4.08 -20.04
CA SER A 153 5.91 4.96 -18.89
C SER A 153 7.31 5.58 -18.90
N LEU A 154 8.14 5.34 -19.93
CA LEU A 154 9.52 5.85 -20.00
C LEU A 154 9.59 7.38 -19.98
N GLU A 155 8.74 8.05 -20.73
CA GLU A 155 8.70 9.53 -20.73
C GLU A 155 8.22 10.11 -19.38
N THR A 156 7.26 9.44 -18.75
CA THR A 156 6.82 9.81 -17.39
C THR A 156 7.96 9.62 -16.37
N ALA A 157 8.69 8.51 -16.46
CA ALA A 157 9.84 8.26 -15.59
C ALA A 157 10.95 9.32 -15.77
N LYS A 158 11.23 9.74 -17.02
CA LYS A 158 12.17 10.83 -17.32
C LYS A 158 11.70 12.16 -16.70
N ALA A 159 10.42 12.49 -16.85
CA ALA A 159 9.86 13.72 -16.28
C ALA A 159 9.94 13.72 -14.74
N ILE A 160 9.63 12.60 -14.10
CA ILE A 160 9.77 12.43 -12.64
C ILE A 160 11.23 12.63 -12.21
N MET A 161 12.18 11.98 -12.89
CA MET A 161 13.62 12.13 -12.60
C MET A 161 14.10 13.56 -12.74
N ALA A 162 13.68 14.26 -13.80
CA ALA A 162 14.06 15.67 -14.04
C ALA A 162 13.55 16.60 -12.92
N ASN A 163 12.40 16.29 -12.33
CA ASN A 163 11.78 17.09 -11.28
C ASN A 163 12.15 16.64 -9.86
N SER A 164 12.78 15.47 -9.69
CA SER A 164 13.08 14.90 -8.37
C SER A 164 14.33 15.49 -7.70
N GLY A 165 15.19 16.19 -8.44
CA GLY A 165 16.48 16.64 -7.95
C GLY A 165 17.34 15.46 -7.47
N ASP A 166 17.84 15.57 -6.25
CA ASP A 166 18.65 14.53 -5.58
C ASP A 166 17.83 13.59 -4.68
N LYS A 167 16.50 13.71 -4.70
CA LYS A 167 15.63 12.92 -3.82
C LYS A 167 15.47 11.47 -4.26
N LEU A 168 15.55 11.20 -5.57
CA LEU A 168 15.28 9.86 -6.11
C LEU A 168 16.48 8.93 -5.92
N VAL A 169 16.23 7.78 -5.29
CA VAL A 169 17.24 6.75 -5.03
C VAL A 169 16.88 5.49 -5.81
N LEU A 170 17.75 5.11 -6.76
CA LEU A 170 17.59 3.93 -7.60
C LEU A 170 18.62 2.85 -7.24
N PRO A 171 18.34 1.57 -7.52
CA PRO A 171 19.31 0.50 -7.34
C PRO A 171 20.60 0.74 -8.14
N VAL A 172 21.73 0.27 -7.58
CA VAL A 172 23.06 0.34 -8.19
C VAL A 172 23.59 -1.04 -8.58
N ASP A 173 23.05 -2.10 -8.00
CA ASP A 173 23.30 -3.49 -8.38
C ASP A 173 22.01 -4.32 -8.24
N ALA A 174 22.01 -5.47 -8.86
CA ALA A 174 20.84 -6.33 -8.99
C ALA A 174 21.18 -7.80 -8.84
N VAL A 175 20.24 -8.56 -8.26
CA VAL A 175 20.19 -10.01 -8.43
C VAL A 175 19.41 -10.28 -9.71
N ILE A 176 20.11 -10.82 -10.71
CA ILE A 176 19.54 -11.12 -12.02
C ILE A 176 19.36 -12.62 -12.20
N ALA A 177 18.44 -13.01 -13.07
CA ALA A 177 18.17 -14.39 -13.44
C ALA A 177 18.06 -14.58 -14.95
N ASP A 178 18.39 -15.80 -15.42
CA ASP A 178 18.25 -16.20 -16.82
C ASP A 178 16.79 -16.50 -17.21
N LYS A 179 15.91 -16.73 -16.20
CA LYS A 179 14.48 -17.02 -16.38
C LYS A 179 13.66 -16.44 -15.25
N PHE A 180 12.36 -16.26 -15.46
CA PHE A 180 11.41 -15.91 -14.41
C PHE A 180 10.87 -17.18 -13.72
N GLU A 181 11.73 -17.84 -12.94
CA GLU A 181 11.44 -19.09 -12.24
C GLU A 181 12.16 -19.12 -10.90
N ALA A 182 11.60 -19.78 -9.88
CA ALA A 182 12.18 -19.83 -8.54
C ALA A 182 13.57 -20.48 -8.49
N GLU A 183 13.82 -21.47 -9.37
CA GLU A 183 15.09 -22.20 -9.44
C GLU A 183 16.02 -21.74 -10.58
N ALA A 184 15.72 -20.58 -11.19
CA ALA A 184 16.57 -19.99 -12.23
C ALA A 184 18.02 -19.81 -11.77
N ASN A 185 18.97 -19.84 -12.70
CA ASN A 185 20.33 -19.40 -12.40
C ASN A 185 20.31 -17.92 -12.05
N SER A 186 21.08 -17.53 -11.06
CA SER A 186 21.13 -16.15 -10.59
C SER A 186 22.55 -15.70 -10.33
N GLN A 187 22.80 -14.42 -10.50
CA GLN A 187 24.06 -13.75 -10.17
C GLN A 187 23.82 -12.29 -9.78
N VAL A 188 24.79 -11.69 -9.10
CA VAL A 188 24.78 -10.28 -8.76
C VAL A 188 25.63 -9.51 -9.74
N VAL A 189 25.08 -8.44 -10.33
CA VAL A 189 25.80 -7.56 -11.26
C VAL A 189 25.48 -6.10 -10.98
N ALA A 190 26.32 -5.17 -11.43
CA ALA A 190 25.95 -3.76 -11.49
C ALA A 190 24.77 -3.58 -12.47
N VAL A 191 23.90 -2.60 -12.24
CA VAL A 191 22.71 -2.40 -13.09
C VAL A 191 23.08 -2.02 -14.55
N GLU A 192 24.29 -1.51 -14.76
CA GLU A 192 24.86 -1.21 -16.09
C GLU A 192 25.37 -2.44 -16.82
N GLU A 193 25.51 -3.60 -16.14
CA GLU A 193 26.22 -4.79 -16.66
C GLU A 193 25.30 -6.01 -16.81
N ILE A 194 23.98 -5.80 -16.93
CA ILE A 194 23.03 -6.90 -17.12
C ILE A 194 23.28 -7.57 -18.48
N PRO A 195 23.65 -8.89 -18.53
CA PRO A 195 23.90 -9.59 -19.77
C PRO A 195 22.61 -9.82 -20.58
N ALA A 196 22.78 -9.99 -21.92
CA ALA A 196 21.67 -10.33 -22.80
C ALA A 196 20.96 -11.62 -22.35
N GLY A 197 19.63 -11.61 -22.38
CA GLY A 197 18.79 -12.73 -21.94
C GLY A 197 18.61 -12.86 -20.42
N TRP A 198 19.16 -11.93 -19.63
CA TRP A 198 18.99 -11.88 -18.18
C TRP A 198 18.03 -10.78 -17.76
N ARG A 199 17.43 -10.94 -16.60
CA ARG A 199 16.45 -10.01 -16.03
C ARG A 199 16.70 -9.72 -14.57
N MET A 200 16.51 -8.49 -14.16
CA MET A 200 16.57 -8.09 -12.75
C MET A 200 15.32 -8.58 -12.02
N LEU A 201 15.52 -9.34 -10.95
CA LEU A 201 14.43 -9.87 -10.11
C LEU A 201 14.51 -9.40 -8.65
N ASP A 202 15.66 -8.94 -8.18
CA ASP A 202 15.81 -8.37 -6.83
C ASP A 202 16.95 -7.33 -6.83
N VAL A 203 17.02 -6.54 -5.78
CA VAL A 203 18.13 -5.62 -5.55
C VAL A 203 19.36 -6.36 -5.01
N GLY A 204 20.54 -5.88 -5.35
CA GLY A 204 21.80 -6.45 -4.88
C GLY A 204 22.28 -5.90 -3.54
N PRO A 205 23.40 -6.47 -3.01
CA PRO A 205 23.93 -6.08 -1.68
C PRO A 205 24.44 -4.64 -1.62
N LYS A 206 25.00 -4.09 -2.71
CA LYS A 206 25.42 -2.67 -2.73
C LYS A 206 24.22 -1.72 -2.68
N THR A 207 23.11 -2.12 -3.26
CA THR A 207 21.84 -1.38 -3.17
C THR A 207 21.29 -1.40 -1.75
N LEU A 208 21.39 -2.53 -1.04
CA LEU A 208 20.99 -2.62 0.37
C LEU A 208 21.85 -1.74 1.27
N GLU A 209 23.17 -1.67 1.04
CA GLU A 209 24.05 -0.73 1.74
C GLU A 209 23.70 0.74 1.43
N LEU A 210 23.36 1.05 0.18
CA LEU A 210 22.84 2.36 -0.20
C LEU A 210 21.54 2.68 0.57
N TYR A 211 20.57 1.76 0.59
CA TYR A 211 19.31 1.95 1.31
C TYR A 211 19.55 2.15 2.81
N LYS A 212 20.41 1.35 3.43
CA LYS A 212 20.79 1.51 4.84
C LYS A 212 21.32 2.90 5.14
N ARG A 213 22.17 3.45 4.26
CA ARG A 213 22.70 4.80 4.40
C ARG A 213 21.62 5.86 4.29
N GLU A 214 20.75 5.77 3.27
CA GLU A 214 19.68 6.73 3.05
C GLU A 214 18.59 6.69 4.15
N LEU A 215 18.38 5.53 4.77
CA LEU A 215 17.45 5.34 5.90
C LEU A 215 18.02 5.82 7.25
N SER A 216 19.35 6.07 7.33
CA SER A 216 19.98 6.46 8.57
C SER A 216 19.47 7.82 9.06
N GLY A 217 19.00 7.86 10.30
CA GLY A 217 18.48 9.07 10.94
C GLY A 217 17.07 9.48 10.50
N ALA A 218 16.40 8.68 9.67
CA ALA A 218 15.01 8.93 9.31
C ALA A 218 14.11 9.04 10.56
N LYS A 219 13.11 9.93 10.51
CA LYS A 219 12.07 10.06 11.52
C LYS A 219 10.78 9.37 11.09
N LEU A 220 10.49 9.44 9.81
CA LEU A 220 9.34 8.78 9.20
C LEU A 220 9.78 7.97 7.99
N ILE A 221 9.35 6.73 7.91
CA ILE A 221 9.53 5.85 6.76
C ILE A 221 8.17 5.33 6.33
N VAL A 222 7.80 5.56 5.08
CA VAL A 222 6.60 4.98 4.46
C VAL A 222 7.05 4.01 3.37
N TRP A 223 6.59 2.76 3.43
CA TRP A 223 6.93 1.74 2.46
C TRP A 223 5.69 1.12 1.83
N ASN A 224 5.62 1.13 0.48
CA ASN A 224 4.56 0.50 -0.30
C ASN A 224 5.12 -0.25 -1.51
N GLY A 225 5.02 -1.57 -1.52
CA GLY A 225 5.43 -2.46 -2.59
C GLY A 225 6.84 -3.05 -2.40
N PRO A 226 7.03 -4.33 -2.77
CA PRO A 226 8.30 -5.05 -2.62
C PRO A 226 9.37 -4.50 -3.58
N VAL A 227 10.64 -4.66 -3.20
CA VAL A 227 11.79 -4.23 -4.01
C VAL A 227 12.38 -5.34 -4.87
N GLY A 228 11.85 -6.56 -4.77
CA GLY A 228 12.20 -7.74 -5.53
C GLY A 228 11.02 -8.70 -5.66
N VAL A 229 11.19 -9.81 -6.35
CA VAL A 229 10.18 -10.88 -6.53
C VAL A 229 10.18 -11.78 -5.29
N PHE A 230 9.71 -11.24 -4.18
CA PHE A 230 9.82 -11.85 -2.84
C PHE A 230 8.99 -13.13 -2.64
N GLU A 231 8.16 -13.49 -3.60
CA GLU A 231 7.47 -14.77 -3.67
C GLU A 231 8.41 -15.93 -3.99
N MET A 232 9.52 -15.63 -4.66
CA MET A 232 10.56 -16.59 -5.02
C MET A 232 11.73 -16.48 -4.03
N PRO A 233 12.07 -17.52 -3.24
CA PRO A 233 13.07 -17.43 -2.18
C PRO A 233 14.42 -16.86 -2.59
N LYS A 234 14.90 -17.18 -3.79
CA LYS A 234 16.18 -16.66 -4.35
C LYS A 234 16.18 -15.16 -4.61
N PHE A 235 15.01 -14.54 -4.77
CA PHE A 235 14.81 -13.14 -5.14
C PHE A 235 14.02 -12.36 -4.08
N ALA A 236 14.02 -12.88 -2.84
CA ALA A 236 13.32 -12.30 -1.69
C ALA A 236 14.26 -11.57 -0.72
N GLU A 237 15.57 -11.79 -0.83
CA GLU A 237 16.56 -11.29 0.13
C GLU A 237 16.55 -9.77 0.23
N GLY A 238 16.46 -9.06 -0.91
CA GLY A 238 16.40 -7.61 -0.94
C GLY A 238 15.20 -7.06 -0.17
N THR A 239 14.02 -7.63 -0.40
CA THR A 239 12.79 -7.22 0.28
C THR A 239 12.81 -7.53 1.78
N PHE A 240 13.33 -8.70 2.16
CA PHE A 240 13.40 -9.09 3.58
C PHE A 240 14.51 -8.34 4.33
N ALA A 241 15.64 -8.06 3.68
CA ALA A 241 16.70 -7.24 4.25
C ALA A 241 16.21 -5.80 4.47
N LEU A 242 15.49 -5.22 3.50
CA LEU A 242 14.86 -3.92 3.66
C LEU A 242 13.89 -3.91 4.86
N ALA A 243 13.02 -4.92 5.00
CA ALA A 243 12.12 -5.03 6.14
C ALA A 243 12.87 -5.03 7.49
N LYS A 244 14.00 -5.73 7.58
CA LYS A 244 14.85 -5.73 8.80
C LYS A 244 15.49 -4.36 9.05
N LEU A 245 15.99 -3.69 8.00
CA LEU A 245 16.51 -2.32 8.11
C LEU A 245 15.47 -1.35 8.67
N LEU A 246 14.22 -1.46 8.24
CA LEU A 246 13.12 -0.65 8.76
C LEU A 246 12.85 -0.95 10.24
N ALA A 247 12.82 -2.23 10.61
CA ALA A 247 12.63 -2.66 12.00
C ALA A 247 13.70 -2.12 12.96
N GLU A 248 14.91 -1.95 12.47
CA GLU A 248 16.08 -1.48 13.24
C GLU A 248 16.29 0.05 13.15
N SER A 249 15.53 0.75 12.33
CA SER A 249 15.76 2.18 12.03
C SER A 249 15.49 3.13 13.19
N GLY A 250 14.63 2.74 14.14
CA GLY A 250 14.14 3.62 15.22
C GLY A 250 13.17 4.72 14.74
N ALA A 251 12.82 4.75 13.47
CA ALA A 251 11.87 5.69 12.88
C ALA A 251 10.41 5.24 13.10
N THR A 252 9.47 6.16 12.94
CA THR A 252 8.07 5.79 12.72
C THR A 252 7.96 5.10 11.36
N THR A 253 7.59 3.82 11.35
CA THR A 253 7.51 3.00 10.14
C THR A 253 6.06 2.70 9.80
N VAL A 254 5.61 3.11 8.61
CA VAL A 254 4.26 2.89 8.08
C VAL A 254 4.36 2.01 6.84
N ILE A 255 3.79 0.83 6.92
CA ILE A 255 3.84 -0.17 5.85
C ILE A 255 2.47 -0.21 5.17
N GLY A 256 2.42 0.19 3.90
CA GLY A 256 1.21 0.17 3.08
C GLY A 256 1.25 -0.90 2.00
N GLY A 257 0.07 -1.40 1.63
CA GLY A 257 -0.09 -2.41 0.58
C GLY A 257 0.06 -3.85 1.06
N GLY A 258 -0.73 -4.74 0.46
CA GLY A 258 -0.82 -6.15 0.87
C GLY A 258 0.50 -6.91 0.74
N ASP A 259 1.26 -6.65 -0.32
CA ASP A 259 2.55 -7.32 -0.57
C ASP A 259 3.60 -6.90 0.45
N SER A 260 3.68 -5.60 0.79
CA SER A 260 4.60 -5.12 1.84
C SER A 260 4.23 -5.66 3.21
N ALA A 261 2.93 -5.70 3.54
CA ALA A 261 2.43 -6.32 4.77
C ALA A 261 2.77 -7.82 4.85
N SER A 262 2.62 -8.53 3.71
CA SER A 262 3.04 -9.94 3.59
C SER A 262 4.56 -10.10 3.76
N ALA A 263 5.36 -9.20 3.15
CA ALA A 263 6.81 -9.23 3.22
C ALA A 263 7.31 -9.04 4.66
N VAL A 264 6.83 -8.04 5.42
CA VAL A 264 7.25 -7.82 6.81
C VAL A 264 6.82 -8.98 7.72
N LYS A 265 5.67 -9.61 7.43
CA LYS A 265 5.21 -10.80 8.15
C LYS A 265 6.13 -12.00 7.88
N LYS A 266 6.46 -12.27 6.60
CA LYS A 266 7.38 -13.36 6.20
C LYS A 266 8.80 -13.13 6.73
N ALA A 267 9.27 -11.88 6.77
CA ALA A 267 10.55 -11.53 7.36
C ALA A 267 10.58 -11.63 8.90
N GLY A 268 9.43 -11.85 9.55
CA GLY A 268 9.32 -12.00 11.00
C GLY A 268 9.40 -10.70 11.80
N VAL A 269 9.27 -9.54 11.15
CA VAL A 269 9.47 -8.22 11.77
C VAL A 269 8.20 -7.36 11.85
N ALA A 270 7.04 -7.89 11.49
CA ALA A 270 5.79 -7.13 11.45
C ALA A 270 5.44 -6.44 12.77
N LYS A 271 5.74 -7.06 13.92
CA LYS A 271 5.51 -6.49 15.26
C LYS A 271 6.47 -5.37 15.65
N GLN A 272 7.54 -5.19 14.89
CA GLN A 272 8.54 -4.13 15.09
C GLN A 272 8.24 -2.90 14.23
N MET A 273 7.28 -2.99 13.30
CA MET A 273 6.77 -1.84 12.56
C MET A 273 5.82 -1.04 13.43
N THR A 274 5.87 0.30 13.31
CA THR A 274 4.96 1.17 14.05
C THR A 274 3.52 0.97 13.61
N HIS A 275 3.29 0.86 12.29
CA HIS A 275 1.98 0.60 11.72
C HIS A 275 2.09 -0.25 10.44
N VAL A 276 1.30 -1.29 10.36
CA VAL A 276 1.12 -2.10 9.15
C VAL A 276 -0.33 -1.93 8.70
N SER A 277 -0.52 -1.13 7.65
CA SER A 277 -1.84 -0.79 7.15
C SER A 277 -2.59 -2.01 6.62
N THR A 278 -3.86 -2.07 6.93
CA THR A 278 -4.81 -3.06 6.41
C THR A 278 -5.49 -2.59 5.12
N GLY A 279 -5.22 -1.35 4.71
CA GLY A 279 -5.99 -0.62 3.69
C GLY A 279 -5.80 -1.08 2.26
N GLY A 280 -4.70 -1.77 1.90
CA GLY A 280 -4.46 -2.16 0.51
C GLY A 280 -4.55 -0.98 -0.46
N GLY A 281 -5.56 -0.98 -1.35
CA GLY A 281 -5.85 0.12 -2.28
C GLY A 281 -6.22 1.43 -1.60
N ALA A 282 -6.94 1.37 -0.47
CA ALA A 282 -7.30 2.57 0.29
C ALA A 282 -6.08 3.31 0.83
N SER A 283 -5.06 2.58 1.31
CA SER A 283 -3.80 3.19 1.75
C SER A 283 -3.08 3.90 0.60
N LEU A 284 -3.11 3.31 -0.59
CA LEU A 284 -2.47 3.87 -1.77
C LEU A 284 -3.17 5.18 -2.17
N GLU A 285 -4.51 5.16 -2.31
CA GLU A 285 -5.30 6.34 -2.64
C GLU A 285 -5.19 7.44 -1.58
N PHE A 286 -5.09 7.07 -0.30
CA PHE A 286 -4.86 8.04 0.77
C PHE A 286 -3.48 8.71 0.65
N LEU A 287 -2.44 7.94 0.32
CA LEU A 287 -1.08 8.46 0.06
C LEU A 287 -1.00 9.33 -1.21
N GLU A 288 -1.91 9.14 -2.16
CA GLU A 288 -2.11 10.02 -3.31
C GLU A 288 -2.71 11.39 -2.92
N GLY A 289 -3.19 11.53 -1.68
CA GLY A 289 -3.90 12.71 -1.20
C GLY A 289 -5.37 12.76 -1.60
N LYS A 290 -5.94 11.64 -2.03
CA LYS A 290 -7.37 11.56 -2.34
C LYS A 290 -8.20 11.52 -1.06
N GLU A 291 -9.35 12.18 -1.10
CA GLU A 291 -10.38 12.02 -0.10
C GLU A 291 -11.05 10.66 -0.24
N LEU A 292 -11.09 9.90 0.85
CA LEU A 292 -11.73 8.58 0.85
C LEU A 292 -13.21 8.73 1.20
N PRO A 293 -14.17 8.28 0.34
CA PRO A 293 -15.61 8.48 0.57
C PRO A 293 -16.10 7.92 1.90
N GLY A 294 -15.61 6.73 2.29
CA GLY A 294 -15.99 6.11 3.55
C GLY A 294 -15.43 6.81 4.80
N VAL A 295 -14.46 7.71 4.63
CA VAL A 295 -13.92 8.57 5.71
C VAL A 295 -14.67 9.90 5.70
N ALA A 296 -14.85 10.52 4.52
CA ALA A 296 -15.50 11.80 4.36
C ALA A 296 -16.99 11.79 4.82
N ALA A 297 -17.63 10.61 4.78
CA ALA A 297 -19.00 10.43 5.24
C ALA A 297 -19.15 10.38 6.77
N LEU A 298 -18.06 10.28 7.54
CA LEU A 298 -18.10 10.23 9.00
C LEU A 298 -18.29 11.62 9.59
N ASN A 299 -18.94 11.68 10.75
CA ASN A 299 -19.15 12.94 11.47
C ASN A 299 -17.82 13.46 12.04
N ASP A 300 -17.63 14.77 12.00
CA ASP A 300 -16.55 15.44 12.71
C ASP A 300 -16.71 15.28 14.24
N LYS A 301 -15.59 15.30 14.96
CA LYS A 301 -15.56 15.22 16.42
C LYS A 301 -16.15 16.47 17.06
#